data_9378e8df6c66828a4f2de31cd4c5eaf2
#
_entry.id   9378e8df6c66828a4f2de31cd4c5eaf2
#
_cell.length_a   1.000
_cell.length_b   1.000
_cell.length_c   1.000
_cell.angle_alpha   90.00
_cell.angle_beta   90.00
_cell.angle_gamma   90.00
#
_symmetry.space_group_name_H-M   'P 1'
#
loop_
_entity.id
_entity.type
_entity.pdbx_description
1 polymer ?
#
loop_
_entity_poly.entity_id
_entity_poly.type
_entity_poly.pdbx_seq_one_letter_code
_entity_poly.pdbx_strand_id
1 'polypeptide(L)'
;MVGEQPFLLGVNYWPRNKAMGWWSDFDAAEVRDEFTLIRSLGMSLVRIFLLWDDWQTSPDSVNRAALDNLGTVLDTSAELGLTLDVTFFTGHMSGPNWAPGWMLLPDEPLPPRVNQLVSGGEVVDCGYRNPYVDPVVLAASELLLKTVVAQYREHPAVGFWNLGNEPDLFAWPPAPAAGRAWVRRMTQVIRELDPIHQVTCGLHVDSLVHDNRLRVSDVFAETDFAAMHGYPMYVPWARDPLDVDFVP
;
A
#
# COMPACT_ATOMS: atom_id res chain seq x y z
N MET A 1 28.86 -13.97 -5.67
CA MET A 1 28.05 -14.02 -6.90
C MET A 1 26.61 -13.79 -6.48
N VAL A 2 26.04 -12.66 -6.86
CA VAL A 2 24.58 -12.44 -6.72
C VAL A 2 23.96 -13.41 -7.70
N GLY A 3 23.30 -14.48 -7.22
CA GLY A 3 22.56 -15.39 -8.07
C GLY A 3 21.53 -14.57 -8.85
N GLU A 4 21.39 -14.82 -10.14
CA GLU A 4 20.36 -14.21 -10.96
C GLU A 4 19.01 -14.56 -10.33
N GLN A 5 18.40 -13.59 -9.67
CA GLN A 5 17.01 -13.72 -9.23
C GLN A 5 16.13 -13.71 -10.48
N PRO A 6 15.19 -14.66 -10.61
CA PRO A 6 14.30 -14.68 -11.76
C PRO A 6 13.48 -13.38 -11.79
N PHE A 7 13.30 -12.83 -12.99
CA PHE A 7 12.39 -11.71 -13.18
C PHE A 7 10.96 -12.13 -12.84
N LEU A 8 10.34 -11.46 -11.88
CA LEU A 8 8.96 -11.73 -11.48
C LEU A 8 8.01 -10.80 -12.25
N LEU A 9 7.12 -11.40 -13.03
CA LEU A 9 6.05 -10.66 -13.68
C LEU A 9 4.82 -10.66 -12.77
N GLY A 10 4.29 -9.47 -12.48
CA GLY A 10 3.17 -9.31 -11.57
C GLY A 10 2.16 -8.27 -12.04
N VAL A 11 1.07 -8.18 -11.31
CA VAL A 11 -0.03 -7.24 -11.58
C VAL A 11 -0.56 -6.64 -10.28
N ASN A 12 -0.96 -5.36 -10.33
CA ASN A 12 -1.81 -4.77 -9.30
C ASN A 12 -3.22 -5.34 -9.44
N TYR A 13 -3.82 -5.72 -8.32
CA TYR A 13 -5.13 -6.36 -8.31
C TYR A 13 -6.14 -5.65 -7.42
N TRP A 14 -7.27 -5.42 -7.99
CA TRP A 14 -8.58 -5.33 -7.36
C TRP A 14 -9.62 -5.91 -8.31
N PRO A 15 -10.74 -6.48 -7.82
CA PRO A 15 -11.75 -7.08 -8.68
C PRO A 15 -12.33 -6.07 -9.68
N ARG A 16 -12.54 -6.50 -10.92
CA ARG A 16 -13.00 -5.64 -12.03
C ARG A 16 -14.34 -4.96 -11.77
N ASN A 17 -15.18 -5.57 -10.94
CA ASN A 17 -16.55 -5.09 -10.69
C ASN A 17 -16.69 -4.28 -9.40
N LYS A 18 -15.66 -4.28 -8.52
CA LYS A 18 -15.73 -3.72 -7.16
C LYS A 18 -14.64 -2.69 -6.88
N ALA A 19 -13.56 -2.72 -7.66
CA ALA A 19 -12.39 -1.85 -7.48
C ALA A 19 -11.92 -1.80 -6.01
N MET A 20 -11.75 -0.60 -5.43
CA MET A 20 -11.26 -0.44 -4.07
C MET A 20 -12.22 -0.93 -2.97
N GLY A 21 -13.52 -1.01 -3.24
CA GLY A 21 -14.54 -1.44 -2.26
C GLY A 21 -14.65 -2.95 -2.04
N TRP A 22 -13.73 -3.74 -2.56
CA TRP A 22 -13.85 -5.20 -2.57
C TRP A 22 -13.68 -5.88 -1.20
N TRP A 23 -13.06 -5.23 -0.22
CA TRP A 23 -12.96 -5.79 1.13
C TRP A 23 -14.29 -5.75 1.87
N SER A 24 -15.11 -4.72 1.63
CA SER A 24 -16.45 -4.59 2.21
C SER A 24 -17.50 -5.42 1.46
N ASP A 25 -17.24 -5.78 0.20
CA ASP A 25 -18.10 -6.62 -0.66
C ASP A 25 -17.29 -7.83 -1.18
N PHE A 26 -16.72 -8.60 -0.28
CA PHE A 26 -15.81 -9.69 -0.61
C PHE A 26 -16.52 -10.88 -1.27
N ASP A 27 -15.96 -11.36 -2.38
CA ASP A 27 -16.40 -12.56 -3.09
C ASP A 27 -15.20 -13.47 -3.41
N ALA A 28 -15.08 -14.57 -2.70
CA ALA A 28 -14.00 -15.53 -2.87
C ALA A 28 -14.02 -16.22 -4.25
N ALA A 29 -15.18 -16.39 -4.86
CA ALA A 29 -15.27 -16.99 -6.20
C ALA A 29 -14.73 -16.04 -7.28
N GLU A 30 -15.09 -14.74 -7.19
CA GLU A 30 -14.52 -13.72 -8.09
C GLU A 30 -13.00 -13.65 -7.98
N VAL A 31 -12.45 -13.62 -6.75
CA VAL A 31 -11.00 -13.63 -6.53
C VAL A 31 -10.36 -14.88 -7.17
N ARG A 32 -10.93 -16.05 -6.96
CA ARG A 32 -10.40 -17.30 -7.53
C ARG A 32 -10.41 -17.29 -9.05
N ASP A 33 -11.50 -16.86 -9.66
CA ASP A 33 -11.63 -16.80 -11.12
C ASP A 33 -10.61 -15.83 -11.72
N GLU A 34 -10.46 -14.64 -11.13
CA GLU A 34 -9.53 -13.63 -11.62
C GLU A 34 -8.06 -14.02 -11.36
N PHE A 35 -7.73 -14.64 -10.22
CA PHE A 35 -6.38 -15.15 -9.96
C PHE A 35 -6.01 -16.32 -10.89
N THR A 36 -6.98 -17.17 -11.23
CA THR A 36 -6.80 -18.22 -12.25
C THR A 36 -6.45 -17.60 -13.59
N LEU A 37 -7.15 -16.53 -14.00
CA LEU A 37 -6.83 -15.82 -15.23
C LEU A 37 -5.43 -15.18 -15.17
N ILE A 38 -5.09 -14.49 -14.09
CA ILE A 38 -3.77 -13.87 -13.87
C ILE A 38 -2.66 -14.95 -14.01
N ARG A 39 -2.85 -16.09 -13.36
CA ARG A 39 -1.90 -17.19 -13.45
C ARG A 39 -1.77 -17.73 -14.88
N SER A 40 -2.89 -17.86 -15.60
CA SER A 40 -2.91 -18.35 -16.99
C SER A 40 -2.17 -17.43 -17.98
N LEU A 41 -2.05 -16.12 -17.64
CA LEU A 41 -1.29 -15.13 -18.39
C LEU A 41 0.22 -15.17 -18.09
N GLY A 42 0.68 -16.12 -17.26
CA GLY A 42 2.09 -16.30 -16.92
C GLY A 42 2.60 -15.43 -15.77
N MET A 43 1.71 -14.69 -15.09
CA MET A 43 2.08 -13.90 -13.92
C MET A 43 2.24 -14.79 -12.70
N SER A 44 3.16 -14.41 -11.81
CA SER A 44 3.45 -15.14 -10.57
C SER A 44 3.34 -14.28 -9.31
N LEU A 45 3.25 -12.97 -9.47
CA LEU A 45 3.14 -12.01 -8.39
C LEU A 45 1.84 -11.21 -8.53
N VAL A 46 1.09 -11.08 -7.44
CA VAL A 46 -0.12 -10.24 -7.37
C VAL A 46 0.04 -9.25 -6.23
N ARG A 47 -0.08 -7.96 -6.52
CA ARG A 47 -0.09 -6.93 -5.50
C ARG A 47 -1.52 -6.60 -5.13
N ILE A 48 -1.85 -6.77 -3.84
CA ILE A 48 -3.15 -6.46 -3.26
C ILE A 48 -3.05 -5.28 -2.30
N PHE A 49 -4.15 -4.57 -2.12
CA PHE A 49 -4.20 -3.32 -1.39
C PHE A 49 -5.16 -3.42 -0.21
N LEU A 50 -4.64 -3.20 1.00
CA LEU A 50 -5.44 -3.12 2.21
C LEU A 50 -5.97 -1.70 2.35
N LEU A 51 -7.17 -1.42 1.80
CA LEU A 51 -7.79 -0.10 1.88
C LEU A 51 -7.98 0.28 3.35
N TRP A 52 -7.35 1.35 3.78
CA TRP A 52 -7.26 1.70 5.20
C TRP A 52 -8.65 1.88 5.84
N ASP A 53 -9.58 2.50 5.11
CA ASP A 53 -10.96 2.73 5.54
C ASP A 53 -11.72 1.43 5.86
N ASP A 54 -11.56 0.40 5.03
CA ASP A 54 -12.17 -0.91 5.24
C ASP A 54 -11.51 -1.74 6.34
N TRP A 55 -10.20 -1.57 6.54
CA TRP A 55 -9.39 -2.39 7.46
C TRP A 55 -9.39 -1.88 8.89
N GLN A 56 -9.53 -0.56 9.08
CA GLN A 56 -9.59 0.07 10.41
C GLN A 56 -10.72 1.09 10.47
N THR A 57 -11.93 0.63 10.74
CA THR A 57 -13.10 1.50 10.98
C THR A 57 -13.01 2.27 12.30
N SER A 58 -12.05 1.91 13.16
CA SER A 58 -11.70 2.55 14.43
C SER A 58 -10.19 2.46 14.64
N PRO A 59 -9.55 3.43 15.34
CA PRO A 59 -8.09 3.43 15.51
C PRO A 59 -7.56 2.31 16.40
N ASP A 60 -8.40 1.72 17.22
CA ASP A 60 -8.08 0.69 18.23
C ASP A 60 -8.52 -0.74 17.84
N SER A 61 -9.00 -0.93 16.61
CA SER A 61 -9.42 -2.24 16.12
C SER A 61 -9.05 -2.48 14.65
N VAL A 62 -8.87 -3.75 14.30
CA VAL A 62 -8.73 -4.22 12.92
C VAL A 62 -9.99 -4.98 12.53
N ASN A 63 -10.51 -4.74 11.35
CA ASN A 63 -11.68 -5.39 10.82
C ASN A 63 -11.46 -6.91 10.69
N ARG A 64 -12.14 -7.69 11.54
CA ARG A 64 -11.97 -9.15 11.59
C ARG A 64 -12.41 -9.82 10.28
N ALA A 65 -13.48 -9.37 9.66
CA ALA A 65 -13.93 -9.93 8.38
C ALA A 65 -12.90 -9.71 7.27
N ALA A 66 -12.33 -8.50 7.18
CA ALA A 66 -11.26 -8.20 6.20
C ALA A 66 -10.02 -9.08 6.46
N LEU A 67 -9.65 -9.28 7.73
CA LEU A 67 -8.55 -10.15 8.11
C LEU A 67 -8.81 -11.60 7.68
N ASP A 68 -9.99 -12.16 7.96
CA ASP A 68 -10.35 -13.54 7.59
C ASP A 68 -10.45 -13.68 6.05
N ASN A 69 -10.95 -12.68 5.34
CA ASN A 69 -10.96 -12.63 3.88
C ASN A 69 -9.54 -12.64 3.27
N LEU A 70 -8.58 -11.93 3.91
CA LEU A 70 -7.18 -12.01 3.48
C LEU A 70 -6.64 -13.45 3.56
N GLY A 71 -7.02 -14.22 4.58
CA GLY A 71 -6.69 -15.65 4.66
C GLY A 71 -7.18 -16.41 3.43
N THR A 72 -8.43 -16.19 3.02
CA THR A 72 -8.99 -16.80 1.79
C THR A 72 -8.24 -16.37 0.51
N VAL A 73 -7.83 -15.12 0.43
CA VAL A 73 -7.02 -14.61 -0.72
C VAL A 73 -5.65 -15.29 -0.75
N LEU A 74 -5.00 -15.41 0.41
CA LEU A 74 -3.70 -16.07 0.56
C LEU A 74 -3.80 -17.57 0.23
N ASP A 75 -4.80 -18.28 0.75
CA ASP A 75 -5.04 -19.69 0.44
C ASP A 75 -5.24 -19.90 -1.06
N THR A 76 -6.07 -19.08 -1.70
CA THR A 76 -6.31 -19.12 -3.15
C THR A 76 -5.01 -18.87 -3.93
N SER A 77 -4.20 -17.92 -3.47
CA SER A 77 -2.89 -17.63 -4.09
C SER A 77 -1.94 -18.82 -4.00
N ALA A 78 -1.84 -19.46 -2.82
CA ALA A 78 -1.00 -20.63 -2.63
C ALA A 78 -1.41 -21.81 -3.52
N GLU A 79 -2.72 -22.08 -3.59
CA GLU A 79 -3.26 -23.14 -4.46
C GLU A 79 -2.95 -22.92 -5.94
N LEU A 80 -2.91 -21.66 -6.40
CA LEU A 80 -2.62 -21.29 -7.79
C LEU A 80 -1.12 -21.06 -8.06
N GLY A 81 -0.27 -21.17 -7.05
CA GLY A 81 1.17 -20.89 -7.17
C GLY A 81 1.47 -19.41 -7.45
N LEU A 82 0.67 -18.51 -6.88
CA LEU A 82 0.87 -17.07 -6.88
C LEU A 82 1.49 -16.61 -5.56
N THR A 83 2.28 -15.54 -5.62
CA THR A 83 2.87 -14.87 -4.46
C THR A 83 2.25 -13.48 -4.31
N LEU A 84 2.03 -13.02 -3.09
CA LEU A 84 1.40 -11.72 -2.85
C LEU A 84 2.39 -10.66 -2.36
N ASP A 85 2.30 -9.46 -2.95
CA ASP A 85 2.70 -8.19 -2.36
C ASP A 85 1.51 -7.66 -1.55
N VAL A 86 1.61 -7.74 -0.23
CA VAL A 86 0.57 -7.25 0.68
C VAL A 86 0.83 -5.80 1.02
N THR A 87 0.09 -4.89 0.36
CA THR A 87 0.28 -3.45 0.52
C THR A 87 -0.64 -2.88 1.61
N PHE A 88 -0.02 -2.42 2.71
CA PHE A 88 -0.69 -1.74 3.83
C PHE A 88 -1.05 -0.28 3.52
N PHE A 89 -1.69 0.38 4.43
CA PHE A 89 -1.96 1.84 4.48
C PHE A 89 -2.34 2.43 3.12
N THR A 90 -3.20 1.72 2.36
CA THR A 90 -3.68 2.24 1.09
C THR A 90 -4.62 3.39 1.34
N GLY A 91 -4.05 4.58 1.36
CA GLY A 91 -4.76 5.85 1.52
C GLY A 91 -4.78 6.67 0.24
N HIS A 92 -3.90 6.37 -0.73
CA HIS A 92 -3.94 6.96 -2.08
C HIS A 92 -4.08 5.86 -3.12
N MET A 93 -5.00 6.04 -4.07
CA MET A 93 -5.16 5.14 -5.20
C MET A 93 -5.83 5.86 -6.37
N SER A 94 -5.12 5.89 -7.51
CA SER A 94 -5.68 6.32 -8.82
C SER A 94 -6.34 7.70 -8.83
N GLY A 95 -5.84 8.64 -8.01
CA GLY A 95 -6.29 10.03 -7.97
C GLY A 95 -6.90 10.47 -6.65
N PRO A 96 -7.96 9.85 -6.09
CA PRO A 96 -8.48 10.22 -4.78
C PRO A 96 -7.62 9.69 -3.62
N ASN A 97 -7.73 10.37 -2.48
CA ASN A 97 -7.31 9.83 -1.20
C ASN A 97 -8.49 9.20 -0.47
N TRP A 98 -8.20 8.18 0.35
CA TRP A 98 -9.16 7.39 1.10
C TRP A 98 -8.72 7.35 2.56
N ALA A 99 -9.54 7.84 3.46
CA ALA A 99 -9.20 7.88 4.88
C ALA A 99 -10.35 7.37 5.75
N PRO A 100 -10.07 6.56 6.78
CA PRO A 100 -11.09 6.16 7.75
C PRO A 100 -11.70 7.38 8.45
N GLY A 101 -12.98 7.31 8.78
CA GLY A 101 -13.71 8.43 9.39
C GLY A 101 -13.06 8.98 10.67
N TRP A 102 -12.39 8.13 11.45
CA TRP A 102 -11.67 8.57 12.67
C TRP A 102 -10.39 9.38 12.39
N MET A 103 -9.88 9.36 11.15
CA MET A 103 -8.77 10.23 10.75
C MET A 103 -9.23 11.64 10.37
N LEU A 104 -10.50 11.85 10.09
CA LEU A 104 -11.01 13.15 9.63
C LEU A 104 -10.87 14.24 10.68
N LEU A 105 -10.62 15.46 10.20
CA LEU A 105 -10.57 16.70 10.98
C LEU A 105 -11.56 17.69 10.35
N PRO A 106 -12.85 17.65 10.75
CA PRO A 106 -13.92 18.40 10.10
C PRO A 106 -13.72 19.91 10.08
N ASP A 107 -12.99 20.45 11.07
CA ASP A 107 -12.71 21.88 11.18
C ASP A 107 -11.44 22.34 10.42
N GLU A 108 -10.72 21.39 9.81
CA GLU A 108 -9.51 21.67 9.04
C GLU A 108 -9.80 21.57 7.54
N PRO A 109 -9.21 22.43 6.70
CA PRO A 109 -9.37 22.33 5.26
C PRO A 109 -8.66 21.11 4.68
N LEU A 110 -9.14 20.66 3.52
CA LEU A 110 -8.45 19.65 2.73
C LEU A 110 -7.02 20.10 2.39
N PRO A 111 -5.99 19.24 2.54
CA PRO A 111 -4.64 19.62 2.20
C PRO A 111 -4.51 20.06 0.72
N PRO A 112 -3.75 21.13 0.40
CA PRO A 112 -3.75 21.77 -0.94
C PRO A 112 -3.38 20.87 -2.13
N ARG A 113 -2.82 19.69 -1.88
CA ARG A 113 -2.39 18.73 -2.92
C ARG A 113 -3.35 17.54 -3.05
N VAL A 114 -4.35 17.47 -2.22
CA VAL A 114 -5.36 16.42 -2.26
C VAL A 114 -6.51 16.92 -3.12
N ASN A 115 -6.71 16.25 -4.25
CA ASN A 115 -7.78 16.63 -5.19
C ASN A 115 -9.16 16.17 -4.68
N GLN A 116 -9.21 15.04 -4.01
CA GLN A 116 -10.44 14.44 -3.52
C GLN A 116 -10.13 13.54 -2.32
N LEU A 117 -10.94 13.61 -1.29
CA LEU A 117 -10.91 12.71 -0.13
C LEU A 117 -12.22 11.93 -0.08
N VAL A 118 -12.10 10.61 0.10
CA VAL A 118 -13.23 9.69 0.28
C VAL A 118 -13.14 9.07 1.66
N SER A 119 -14.26 8.97 2.35
CA SER A 119 -14.38 8.30 3.64
C SER A 119 -15.75 7.64 3.77
N GLY A 120 -15.81 6.38 4.15
CA GLY A 120 -17.06 5.62 4.23
C GLY A 120 -17.82 5.55 2.89
N GLY A 121 -17.12 5.61 1.75
CA GLY A 121 -17.71 5.63 0.42
C GLY A 121 -18.21 6.99 -0.07
N GLU A 122 -18.13 8.04 0.74
CA GLU A 122 -18.60 9.39 0.42
C GLU A 122 -17.44 10.36 0.22
N VAL A 123 -17.60 11.31 -0.71
CA VAL A 123 -16.63 12.41 -0.88
C VAL A 123 -16.80 13.41 0.25
N VAL A 124 -15.71 13.73 0.93
CA VAL A 124 -15.68 14.67 2.04
C VAL A 124 -14.72 15.83 1.75
N ASP A 125 -15.06 17.03 2.26
CA ASP A 125 -14.27 18.24 2.11
C ASP A 125 -13.78 18.73 3.48
N CYS A 126 -12.79 18.03 4.01
CA CYS A 126 -12.14 18.37 5.27
C CYS A 126 -10.72 17.82 5.33
N GLY A 127 -9.95 18.28 6.31
CA GLY A 127 -8.62 17.75 6.59
C GLY A 127 -8.64 16.36 7.23
N TYR A 128 -7.45 15.79 7.39
CA TYR A 128 -7.26 14.52 8.09
C TYR A 128 -5.91 14.49 8.80
N ARG A 129 -5.83 13.63 9.81
CA ARG A 129 -4.64 13.44 10.66
C ARG A 129 -3.44 13.02 9.81
N ASN A 130 -2.30 13.65 10.05
CA ASN A 130 -1.08 13.33 9.31
C ASN A 130 -0.51 11.98 9.77
N PRO A 131 -0.42 10.96 8.90
CA PRO A 131 -0.02 9.61 9.30
C PRO A 131 1.43 9.49 9.77
N TYR A 132 2.26 10.48 9.44
CA TYR A 132 3.68 10.43 9.79
C TYR A 132 3.97 10.88 11.22
N VAL A 133 3.07 11.64 11.85
CA VAL A 133 3.35 12.28 13.15
C VAL A 133 2.17 12.23 14.14
N ASP A 134 0.95 12.02 13.69
CA ASP A 134 -0.20 11.96 14.61
C ASP A 134 -0.11 10.69 15.47
N PRO A 135 -0.10 10.79 16.81
CA PRO A 135 0.11 9.66 17.69
C PRO A 135 -1.01 8.60 17.62
N VAL A 136 -2.25 9.02 17.32
CA VAL A 136 -3.38 8.10 17.16
C VAL A 136 -3.19 7.27 15.90
N VAL A 137 -2.84 7.91 14.79
CA VAL A 137 -2.61 7.23 13.51
C VAL A 137 -1.40 6.31 13.58
N LEU A 138 -0.31 6.74 14.22
CA LEU A 138 0.88 5.90 14.41
C LEU A 138 0.56 4.63 15.24
N ALA A 139 -0.21 4.77 16.31
CA ALA A 139 -0.62 3.62 17.13
C ALA A 139 -1.55 2.67 16.36
N ALA A 140 -2.52 3.22 15.61
CA ALA A 140 -3.40 2.45 14.74
C ALA A 140 -2.63 1.70 13.64
N SER A 141 -1.65 2.38 13.02
CA SER A 141 -0.78 1.75 12.01
C SER A 141 -0.01 0.56 12.57
N GLU A 142 0.59 0.69 13.75
CA GLU A 142 1.27 -0.43 14.40
C GLU A 142 0.31 -1.58 14.74
N LEU A 143 -0.91 -1.26 15.19
CA LEU A 143 -1.92 -2.28 15.46
C LEU A 143 -2.26 -3.10 14.22
N LEU A 144 -2.47 -2.42 13.08
CA LEU A 144 -2.76 -3.07 11.81
C LEU A 144 -1.61 -3.99 11.38
N LEU A 145 -0.37 -3.47 11.37
CA LEU A 145 0.81 -4.26 11.04
C LEU A 145 0.95 -5.49 11.95
N LYS A 146 0.88 -5.28 13.26
CA LYS A 146 1.02 -6.36 14.25
C LYS A 146 -0.05 -7.43 14.05
N THR A 147 -1.28 -7.04 13.78
CA THR A 147 -2.39 -7.98 13.60
C THR A 147 -2.21 -8.83 12.34
N VAL A 148 -1.96 -8.19 11.20
CA VAL A 148 -1.86 -8.88 9.91
C VAL A 148 -0.59 -9.73 9.83
N VAL A 149 0.56 -9.16 10.21
CA VAL A 149 1.85 -9.86 10.13
C VAL A 149 1.88 -11.05 11.08
N ALA A 150 1.44 -10.90 12.35
CA ALA A 150 1.40 -11.99 13.29
C ALA A 150 0.50 -13.15 12.82
N GLN A 151 -0.58 -12.84 12.12
CA GLN A 151 -1.52 -13.84 11.62
C GLN A 151 -0.97 -14.60 10.39
N TYR A 152 -0.26 -13.92 9.48
CA TYR A 152 0.01 -14.47 8.15
C TYR A 152 1.49 -14.59 7.77
N ARG A 153 2.45 -14.21 8.63
CA ARG A 153 3.89 -14.27 8.34
C ARG A 153 4.40 -15.66 7.92
N GLU A 154 3.73 -16.72 8.31
CA GLU A 154 4.12 -18.10 7.98
C GLU A 154 3.35 -18.65 6.76
N HIS A 155 2.48 -17.84 6.17
CA HIS A 155 1.67 -18.27 5.04
C HIS A 155 2.51 -18.31 3.75
N PRO A 156 2.52 -19.45 2.99
CA PRO A 156 3.43 -19.64 1.85
C PRO A 156 3.19 -18.69 0.67
N ALA A 157 2.02 -18.05 0.59
CA ALA A 157 1.73 -17.08 -0.46
C ALA A 157 2.15 -15.66 -0.11
N VAL A 158 2.60 -15.37 1.09
CA VAL A 158 3.19 -14.06 1.42
C VAL A 158 4.56 -13.97 0.73
N GLY A 159 4.74 -12.98 -0.14
CA GLY A 159 6.01 -12.71 -0.79
C GLY A 159 6.81 -11.64 -0.07
N PHE A 160 6.18 -10.51 0.16
CA PHE A 160 6.75 -9.39 0.90
C PHE A 160 5.67 -8.44 1.41
N TRP A 161 6.05 -7.59 2.34
CA TRP A 161 5.21 -6.57 2.95
C TRP A 161 5.50 -5.21 2.34
N ASN A 162 4.45 -4.47 2.00
CA ASN A 162 4.58 -3.16 1.38
C ASN A 162 3.88 -2.11 2.25
N LEU A 163 4.60 -1.08 2.68
CA LEU A 163 4.10 -0.08 3.63
C LEU A 163 3.04 0.85 3.04
N GLY A 164 2.87 0.89 1.73
CA GLY A 164 1.82 1.75 1.17
C GLY A 164 1.83 1.85 -0.35
N ASN A 165 0.70 2.33 -0.86
CA ASN A 165 0.59 2.78 -2.23
C ASN A 165 0.74 4.30 -2.28
N GLU A 166 1.86 4.76 -2.78
CA GLU A 166 2.15 6.19 -2.95
C GLU A 166 1.82 7.04 -1.71
N PRO A 167 2.34 6.67 -0.52
CA PRO A 167 2.05 7.41 0.71
C PRO A 167 2.54 8.86 0.63
N ASP A 168 3.47 9.16 -0.28
CA ASP A 168 3.94 10.49 -0.64
C ASP A 168 2.88 11.33 -1.38
N LEU A 169 1.88 10.70 -2.00
CA LEU A 169 0.70 11.39 -2.54
C LEU A 169 -0.46 11.48 -1.53
N PHE A 170 -0.52 10.55 -0.56
CA PHE A 170 -1.54 10.60 0.48
C PHE A 170 -1.32 11.80 1.41
N ALA A 171 -0.14 11.94 1.98
CA ALA A 171 0.21 13.05 2.85
C ALA A 171 1.71 13.35 2.79
N TRP A 172 2.08 14.56 3.17
CA TRP A 172 3.49 14.92 3.32
C TRP A 172 3.92 14.90 4.78
N PRO A 173 5.06 14.28 5.10
CA PRO A 173 5.66 14.46 6.40
C PRO A 173 5.93 15.95 6.67
N PRO A 174 5.86 16.42 7.92
CA PRO A 174 6.20 17.82 8.23
C PRO A 174 7.68 18.14 7.99
N ALA A 175 8.55 17.13 7.99
CA ALA A 175 9.96 17.22 7.67
C ALA A 175 10.51 15.87 7.16
N PRO A 176 11.62 15.84 6.40
CA PRO A 176 12.22 14.58 5.93
C PRO A 176 12.55 13.60 7.07
N ALA A 177 13.01 14.10 8.20
CA ALA A 177 13.28 13.27 9.38
C ALA A 177 12.04 12.56 9.92
N ALA A 178 10.84 13.17 9.81
CA ALA A 178 9.59 12.54 10.21
C ALA A 178 9.17 11.42 9.23
N GLY A 179 9.35 11.65 7.92
CA GLY A 179 9.11 10.63 6.90
C GLY A 179 10.00 9.40 7.11
N ARG A 180 11.31 9.63 7.25
CA ARG A 180 12.24 8.53 7.53
C ARG A 180 11.95 7.82 8.86
N ALA A 181 11.61 8.56 9.91
CA ALA A 181 11.25 7.97 11.21
C ALA A 181 10.03 7.08 11.13
N TRP A 182 9.03 7.47 10.33
CA TRP A 182 7.83 6.66 10.07
C TRP A 182 8.19 5.36 9.36
N VAL A 183 8.94 5.42 8.25
CA VAL A 183 9.35 4.21 7.50
C VAL A 183 10.13 3.27 8.41
N ARG A 184 11.12 3.79 9.15
CA ARG A 184 11.90 3.00 10.12
C ARG A 184 11.00 2.32 11.15
N ARG A 185 10.08 3.07 11.76
CA ARG A 185 9.17 2.57 12.79
C ARG A 185 8.28 1.45 12.25
N MET A 186 7.66 1.65 11.10
CA MET A 186 6.76 0.65 10.51
C MET A 186 7.50 -0.60 10.05
N THR A 187 8.65 -0.44 9.41
CA THR A 187 9.53 -1.55 9.03
C THR A 187 10.02 -2.33 10.24
N GLN A 188 10.38 -1.65 11.31
CA GLN A 188 10.83 -2.30 12.55
C GLN A 188 9.72 -3.14 13.17
N VAL A 189 8.48 -2.65 13.21
CA VAL A 189 7.32 -3.41 13.71
C VAL A 189 7.12 -4.71 12.93
N ILE A 190 7.28 -4.67 11.60
CA ILE A 190 7.20 -5.87 10.77
C ILE A 190 8.35 -6.82 11.10
N ARG A 191 9.60 -6.34 11.10
CA ARG A 191 10.79 -7.17 11.31
C ARG A 191 10.86 -7.83 12.69
N GLU A 192 10.27 -7.21 13.71
CA GLU A 192 10.14 -7.82 15.04
C GLU A 192 9.25 -9.07 15.04
N LEU A 193 8.29 -9.15 14.13
CA LEU A 193 7.36 -10.26 14.00
C LEU A 193 7.77 -11.23 12.88
N ASP A 194 8.32 -10.70 11.82
CA ASP A 194 8.68 -11.42 10.61
C ASP A 194 10.07 -10.97 10.11
N PRO A 195 11.11 -11.67 10.53
CA PRO A 195 12.47 -11.39 10.09
C PRO A 195 12.82 -12.00 8.73
N ILE A 196 11.88 -12.68 8.07
CA ILE A 196 12.12 -13.45 6.85
C ILE A 196 11.69 -12.68 5.61
N HIS A 197 10.45 -12.17 5.59
CA HIS A 197 9.93 -11.50 4.42
C HIS A 197 10.49 -10.08 4.29
N GLN A 198 10.76 -9.71 3.06
CA GLN A 198 11.27 -8.38 2.73
C GLN A 198 10.17 -7.32 2.92
N VAL A 199 10.60 -6.10 3.23
CA VAL A 199 9.74 -4.92 3.38
C VAL A 199 10.10 -3.88 2.33
N THR A 200 9.08 -3.32 1.69
CA THR A 200 9.22 -2.21 0.74
C THR A 200 8.18 -1.12 0.99
N CYS A 201 8.25 -0.04 0.22
CA CYS A 201 7.25 1.02 0.18
C CYS A 201 7.18 1.57 -1.24
N GLY A 202 6.00 1.49 -1.87
CA GLY A 202 5.80 1.94 -3.24
C GLY A 202 5.62 3.45 -3.31
N LEU A 203 6.60 4.17 -3.87
CA LEU A 203 6.59 5.62 -4.03
C LEU A 203 6.15 6.03 -5.43
N HIS A 204 5.53 7.20 -5.53
CA HIS A 204 5.30 7.85 -6.80
C HIS A 204 6.63 8.32 -7.42
N VAL A 205 6.69 8.35 -8.75
CA VAL A 205 7.91 8.74 -9.49
C VAL A 205 8.40 10.17 -9.15
N ASP A 206 7.51 11.06 -8.74
CA ASP A 206 7.88 12.42 -8.31
C ASP A 206 8.86 12.44 -7.16
N SER A 207 8.87 11.42 -6.30
CA SER A 207 9.83 11.29 -5.19
C SER A 207 11.29 11.12 -5.63
N LEU A 208 11.52 10.82 -6.92
CA LEU A 208 12.88 10.76 -7.49
C LEU A 208 13.47 12.16 -7.74
N VAL A 209 12.62 13.14 -8.06
CA VAL A 209 13.05 14.47 -8.53
C VAL A 209 12.60 15.60 -7.62
N HIS A 210 11.59 15.41 -6.80
CA HIS A 210 11.05 16.41 -5.88
C HIS A 210 11.23 16.01 -4.42
N ASP A 211 11.58 16.96 -3.56
CA ASP A 211 11.62 16.75 -2.12
C ASP A 211 10.21 16.89 -1.52
N ASN A 212 9.46 15.80 -1.55
CA ASN A 212 8.16 15.69 -0.87
C ASN A 212 8.29 15.25 0.60
N ARG A 213 9.51 15.25 1.15
CA ARG A 213 9.84 14.88 2.53
C ARG A 213 9.66 13.39 2.87
N LEU A 214 9.32 12.56 1.87
CA LEU A 214 9.40 11.11 1.90
C LEU A 214 10.34 10.67 0.78
N ARG A 215 11.63 10.93 0.97
CA ARG A 215 12.67 10.76 -0.06
C ARG A 215 12.94 9.29 -0.34
N VAL A 216 13.18 8.96 -1.59
CA VAL A 216 13.57 7.60 -2.00
C VAL A 216 14.75 7.09 -1.19
N SER A 217 15.80 7.93 -0.98
CA SER A 217 16.96 7.56 -0.19
C SER A 217 16.64 7.25 1.27
N ASP A 218 15.69 7.97 1.88
CA ASP A 218 15.27 7.75 3.26
C ASP A 218 14.43 6.49 3.39
N VAL A 219 13.57 6.21 2.41
CA VAL A 219 12.76 4.99 2.36
C VAL A 219 13.65 3.77 2.14
N PHE A 220 14.52 3.81 1.14
CA PHE A 220 15.40 2.68 0.82
C PHE A 220 16.43 2.39 1.94
N ALA A 221 16.84 3.39 2.71
CA ALA A 221 17.73 3.18 3.86
C ALA A 221 17.08 2.36 4.99
N GLU A 222 15.76 2.26 5.03
CA GLU A 222 14.99 1.59 6.09
C GLU A 222 14.25 0.34 5.60
N THR A 223 14.17 0.11 4.27
CA THR A 223 13.50 -1.02 3.62
C THR A 223 14.51 -1.95 2.93
N ASP A 224 14.07 -3.07 2.38
CA ASP A 224 14.96 -4.09 1.80
C ASP A 224 15.18 -3.88 0.30
N PHE A 225 14.25 -3.26 -0.40
CA PHE A 225 14.38 -2.87 -1.80
C PHE A 225 13.53 -1.66 -2.13
N ALA A 226 13.92 -0.92 -3.15
CA ALA A 226 13.20 0.24 -3.64
C ALA A 226 12.06 -0.19 -4.57
N ALA A 227 10.89 0.42 -4.41
CA ALA A 227 9.77 0.30 -5.31
C ALA A 227 9.29 1.69 -5.75
N MET A 228 9.06 1.85 -7.05
CA MET A 228 8.65 3.11 -7.63
C MET A 228 7.59 2.86 -8.69
N HIS A 229 6.56 3.71 -8.70
CA HIS A 229 5.47 3.66 -9.67
C HIS A 229 5.77 4.64 -10.80
N GLY A 230 6.29 4.10 -11.90
CA GLY A 230 6.74 4.88 -13.05
C GLY A 230 5.67 4.97 -14.14
N TYR A 231 5.06 6.13 -14.28
CA TYR A 231 4.10 6.43 -15.34
C TYR A 231 4.56 7.64 -16.14
N PRO A 232 5.17 7.46 -17.33
CA PRO A 232 5.67 8.58 -18.12
C PRO A 232 4.60 9.64 -18.42
N MET A 233 3.35 9.21 -18.62
CA MET A 233 2.23 10.10 -18.92
C MET A 233 1.89 11.11 -17.82
N TYR A 234 2.35 10.91 -16.60
CA TYR A 234 2.05 11.79 -15.46
C TYR A 234 3.22 12.67 -15.05
N VAL A 235 4.35 12.59 -15.75
CA VAL A 235 5.55 13.37 -15.38
C VAL A 235 5.91 14.38 -16.46
N PRO A 236 6.21 15.64 -16.07
CA PRO A 236 6.42 16.73 -17.04
C PRO A 236 7.74 16.63 -17.81
N TRP A 237 8.68 15.80 -17.37
CA TRP A 237 9.96 15.60 -18.07
C TRP A 237 9.94 14.46 -19.07
N ALA A 238 8.90 13.64 -19.13
CA ALA A 238 8.77 12.61 -20.14
C ALA A 238 8.48 13.25 -21.52
N ARG A 239 9.14 12.72 -22.55
CA ARG A 239 9.00 13.21 -23.94
C ARG A 239 7.65 12.86 -24.56
N ASP A 240 7.10 11.72 -24.15
CA ASP A 240 5.79 11.23 -24.58
C ASP A 240 5.26 10.20 -23.57
N PRO A 241 3.98 9.76 -23.66
CA PRO A 241 3.38 8.79 -22.73
C PRO A 241 4.04 7.40 -22.69
N LEU A 242 4.89 7.07 -23.65
CA LEU A 242 5.60 5.80 -23.76
C LEU A 242 7.12 5.97 -23.66
N ASP A 243 7.59 7.09 -23.13
CA ASP A 243 9.02 7.37 -22.99
C ASP A 243 9.68 6.35 -22.08
N VAL A 244 10.54 5.49 -22.64
CA VAL A 244 11.26 4.45 -21.89
C VAL A 244 12.43 4.98 -21.07
N ASP A 245 12.89 6.19 -21.35
CA ASP A 245 14.01 6.85 -20.71
C ASP A 245 13.57 7.89 -19.65
N PHE A 246 12.30 7.89 -19.27
CA PHE A 246 11.74 8.91 -18.37
C PHE A 246 12.20 8.79 -16.92
N VAL A 247 12.68 7.62 -16.49
CA VAL A 247 13.26 7.43 -15.16
C VAL A 247 14.66 8.02 -15.17
N PRO A 248 14.95 9.03 -14.33
CA PRO A 248 16.24 9.70 -14.29
C PRO A 248 17.38 8.82 -13.76
#